data_be6defd064afbb62ad1d91f5d39a6bcf
#
_entry.id   be6defd064afbb62ad1d91f5d39a6bcf
#
_cell.length_a   1.000
_cell.length_b   1.000
_cell.length_c   1.000
_cell.angle_alpha   90.00
_cell.angle_beta   90.00
_cell.angle_gamma   90.00
#
_symmetry.space_group_name_H-M   'P 1'
#
loop_
_entity.id
_entity.type
_entity.pdbx_description
1 polymer ?
#
loop_
_entity_poly.entity_id
_entity_poly.type
_entity_poly.pdbx_seq_one_letter_code
_entity_poly.pdbx_strand_id
1 'polypeptide(L)'
;MSPLRRFLVESKSQWGWLSLLILALITAAIFEVSAPVLLGKVVDAIVSGLQTDQDINTIFASIDTIILWLIAIYSGHALFTYFGEYVMASIGSKTVLALRTRMSTHLYSLPIEYFHDHQRGDLLSRLTSDLDTVAETIGRGVPGLVSAIIGIIGATAMMLWISPILGASIIGIILVGIVCLTWLSKRARRVYLRNQNALGAFNSGIEEIVVGKPIIQTFSLEDTTTNQAQVLNENLFKSMRSAAFTSQLVEPLVKFLNQFTYCLVAIQGGLMVLRGSISIGDIQAFFLYVGQVSDPLSRSSYIMTKFQETAAALGRIYEVIDTPSEIDNGKLVLSNSKSPINTDTIGSDSSIMGNTSNSITHTGTIDFEHVDFGYTPSNVFMKDINIHIPGGSMVAIVGPTGAGKSTLVNLIMRFYDIMKGRITIDGIDIRDVSRESLHNTVGMVLQDAWIFTGTIADNIGYGKPNATRQEIEYVAKLAMADYFIRTLPNGYDTVLKQGGDDLSQGQRQLITIARAFLADPNILILDEATANVDTRTEVEVQKAMNTLLKGRTSIVIAHRLSTIKNADFLLVVENGTIVEQGTHQELIQRGGHYKELYENYAAGMTV
;
A
#
# COMPACT_ATOMS: atom_id res chain seq x y z
N MET A 1 -8.02 -2.42 -20.52
CA MET A 1 -8.99 -3.41 -19.99
C MET A 1 -9.57 -2.86 -18.70
N SER A 2 -10.87 -3.11 -18.38
CA SER A 2 -11.33 -2.76 -17.03
C SER A 2 -10.59 -3.62 -15.99
N PRO A 3 -10.23 -3.07 -14.80
CA PRO A 3 -9.49 -3.80 -13.77
C PRO A 3 -10.15 -5.14 -13.38
N LEU A 4 -11.47 -5.14 -13.26
CA LEU A 4 -12.27 -6.36 -12.99
C LEU A 4 -12.14 -7.42 -14.10
N ARG A 5 -12.16 -7.02 -15.36
CA ARG A 5 -12.01 -7.97 -16.49
C ARG A 5 -10.61 -8.58 -16.50
N ARG A 6 -9.58 -7.79 -16.24
CA ARG A 6 -8.20 -8.27 -16.12
C ARG A 6 -8.08 -9.28 -15.00
N PHE A 7 -8.60 -8.94 -13.83
CA PHE A 7 -8.63 -9.83 -12.68
C PHE A 7 -9.28 -11.18 -12.99
N LEU A 8 -10.45 -11.20 -13.64
CA LEU A 8 -11.13 -12.42 -14.05
C LEU A 8 -10.31 -13.26 -15.04
N VAL A 9 -9.57 -12.63 -15.95
CA VAL A 9 -8.69 -13.33 -16.89
C VAL A 9 -7.47 -13.95 -16.20
N GLU A 10 -6.87 -13.24 -15.26
CA GLU A 10 -5.72 -13.74 -14.46
C GLU A 10 -6.13 -14.89 -13.52
N SER A 11 -7.39 -14.92 -13.06
CA SER A 11 -7.94 -15.97 -12.19
C SER A 11 -8.36 -17.26 -12.93
N LYS A 12 -8.04 -17.42 -14.21
CA LYS A 12 -8.45 -18.61 -15.04
C LYS A 12 -8.04 -19.95 -14.45
N SER A 13 -6.92 -20.03 -13.75
CA SER A 13 -6.45 -21.27 -13.11
C SER A 13 -7.42 -21.80 -12.04
N GLN A 14 -8.32 -20.95 -11.54
CA GLN A 14 -9.29 -21.29 -10.48
C GLN A 14 -10.71 -21.55 -11.03
N TRP A 15 -10.91 -21.52 -12.34
CA TRP A 15 -12.24 -21.68 -12.96
C TRP A 15 -12.90 -23.03 -12.66
N GLY A 16 -12.12 -24.10 -12.46
CA GLY A 16 -12.65 -25.39 -12.03
C GLY A 16 -13.34 -25.32 -10.67
N TRP A 17 -12.74 -24.62 -9.72
CA TRP A 17 -13.33 -24.37 -8.40
C TRP A 17 -14.53 -23.41 -8.46
N LEU A 18 -14.50 -22.43 -9.36
CA LEU A 18 -15.62 -21.52 -9.60
C LEU A 18 -16.84 -22.24 -10.20
N SER A 19 -16.63 -23.19 -11.10
CA SER A 19 -17.76 -23.99 -11.64
C SER A 19 -18.40 -24.87 -10.56
N LEU A 20 -17.59 -25.48 -9.69
CA LEU A 20 -18.09 -26.27 -8.55
C LEU A 20 -18.84 -25.38 -7.55
N LEU A 21 -18.34 -24.17 -7.31
CA LEU A 21 -19.03 -23.16 -6.47
C LEU A 21 -20.41 -22.81 -7.05
N ILE A 22 -20.47 -22.46 -8.35
CA ILE A 22 -21.74 -22.10 -9.01
C ILE A 22 -22.73 -23.25 -8.89
N LEU A 23 -22.28 -24.49 -9.10
CA LEU A 23 -23.12 -25.67 -8.94
C LEU A 23 -23.65 -25.82 -7.50
N ALA A 24 -22.79 -25.62 -6.50
CA ALA A 24 -23.19 -25.66 -5.09
C ALA A 24 -24.22 -24.58 -4.75
N LEU A 25 -24.01 -23.34 -5.21
CA LEU A 25 -24.94 -22.23 -4.98
C LEU A 25 -26.27 -22.42 -5.70
N ILE A 26 -26.27 -22.97 -6.92
CA ILE A 26 -27.52 -23.34 -7.63
C ILE A 26 -28.27 -24.41 -6.84
N THR A 27 -27.58 -25.42 -6.35
CA THR A 27 -28.20 -26.49 -5.57
C THR A 27 -28.77 -25.95 -4.24
N ALA A 28 -28.02 -25.10 -3.55
CA ALA A 28 -28.50 -24.42 -2.35
C ALA A 28 -29.77 -23.59 -2.62
N ALA A 29 -29.77 -22.82 -3.72
CA ALA A 29 -30.92 -21.99 -4.09
C ALA A 29 -32.14 -22.83 -4.49
N ILE A 30 -31.97 -23.99 -5.13
CA ILE A 30 -33.08 -24.92 -5.41
C ILE A 30 -33.72 -25.38 -4.11
N PHE A 31 -32.92 -25.73 -3.11
CA PHE A 31 -33.44 -26.09 -1.79
C PHE A 31 -34.17 -24.92 -1.11
N GLU A 32 -33.59 -23.74 -1.13
CA GLU A 32 -34.19 -22.52 -0.55
C GLU A 32 -35.52 -22.18 -1.19
N VAL A 33 -35.60 -22.23 -2.52
CA VAL A 33 -36.84 -21.92 -3.29
C VAL A 33 -37.90 -23.02 -3.12
N SER A 34 -37.52 -24.26 -2.82
CA SER A 34 -38.47 -25.36 -2.65
C SER A 34 -39.13 -25.37 -1.24
N ALA A 35 -38.48 -24.80 -0.25
CA ALA A 35 -38.96 -24.81 1.13
C ALA A 35 -40.34 -24.15 1.36
N PRO A 36 -40.67 -22.98 0.77
CA PRO A 36 -41.96 -22.34 0.93
C PRO A 36 -43.14 -23.18 0.48
N VAL A 37 -42.99 -23.93 -0.63
CA VAL A 37 -44.06 -24.84 -1.12
C VAL A 37 -44.33 -25.97 -0.13
N LEU A 38 -43.28 -26.55 0.44
CA LEU A 38 -43.47 -27.61 1.44
C LEU A 38 -44.09 -27.09 2.73
N LEU A 39 -43.70 -25.89 3.18
CA LEU A 39 -44.35 -25.22 4.31
C LEU A 39 -45.83 -24.95 4.02
N GLY A 40 -46.16 -24.51 2.78
CA GLY A 40 -47.54 -24.37 2.36
C GLY A 40 -48.32 -25.69 2.44
N LYS A 41 -47.72 -26.80 1.98
CA LYS A 41 -48.33 -28.13 2.08
C LYS A 41 -48.59 -28.60 3.53
N VAL A 42 -47.73 -28.22 4.49
CA VAL A 42 -47.99 -28.46 5.91
C VAL A 42 -49.26 -27.72 6.35
N VAL A 43 -49.39 -26.45 5.97
CA VAL A 43 -50.60 -25.66 6.30
C VAL A 43 -51.84 -26.28 5.69
N ASP A 44 -51.77 -26.70 4.42
CA ASP A 44 -52.89 -27.34 3.73
C ASP A 44 -53.30 -28.67 4.35
N ALA A 45 -52.33 -29.50 4.80
CA ALA A 45 -52.60 -30.75 5.51
C ALA A 45 -53.31 -30.49 6.85
N ILE A 46 -52.93 -29.46 7.58
CA ILE A 46 -53.62 -29.07 8.82
C ILE A 46 -55.04 -28.61 8.53
N VAL A 47 -55.24 -27.70 7.58
CA VAL A 47 -56.53 -27.11 7.23
C VAL A 47 -57.50 -28.20 6.71
N SER A 48 -57.04 -29.07 5.82
CA SER A 48 -57.84 -30.15 5.27
C SER A 48 -58.21 -31.18 6.32
N GLY A 49 -57.28 -31.54 7.22
CA GLY A 49 -57.55 -32.44 8.32
C GLY A 49 -58.61 -31.92 9.32
N LEU A 50 -58.56 -30.62 9.61
CA LEU A 50 -59.56 -29.97 10.45
C LEU A 50 -60.92 -29.86 9.77
N GLN A 51 -60.97 -29.64 8.44
CA GLN A 51 -62.22 -29.57 7.69
C GLN A 51 -62.90 -30.93 7.52
N THR A 52 -62.11 -32.00 7.48
CA THR A 52 -62.62 -33.38 7.31
C THR A 52 -62.83 -34.11 8.63
N ASP A 53 -62.67 -33.44 9.79
CA ASP A 53 -62.82 -33.96 11.13
C ASP A 53 -61.98 -35.24 11.38
N GLN A 54 -60.76 -35.27 10.79
CA GLN A 54 -59.82 -36.38 10.93
C GLN A 54 -59.22 -36.41 12.32
N ASP A 55 -58.89 -37.65 12.79
CA ASP A 55 -58.19 -37.84 14.04
C ASP A 55 -56.82 -37.15 13.99
N ILE A 56 -56.48 -36.47 15.09
CA ILE A 56 -55.24 -35.67 15.24
C ILE A 56 -54.01 -36.52 14.86
N ASN A 57 -53.98 -37.82 15.23
CA ASN A 57 -52.89 -38.73 14.91
C ASN A 57 -52.71 -38.91 13.38
N THR A 58 -53.79 -38.90 12.61
CA THR A 58 -53.76 -39.05 11.16
C THR A 58 -53.22 -37.79 10.48
N ILE A 59 -53.59 -36.62 11.03
CA ILE A 59 -53.04 -35.35 10.58
C ILE A 59 -51.53 -35.28 10.83
N PHE A 60 -51.07 -35.65 12.03
CA PHE A 60 -49.64 -35.71 12.37
C PHE A 60 -48.88 -36.68 11.46
N ALA A 61 -49.41 -37.88 11.20
CA ALA A 61 -48.75 -38.86 10.31
C ALA A 61 -48.57 -38.33 8.85
N SER A 62 -49.51 -37.51 8.36
CA SER A 62 -49.36 -36.86 7.05
C SER A 62 -48.33 -35.72 7.04
N ILE A 63 -48.14 -35.02 8.14
CA ILE A 63 -47.20 -33.92 8.31
C ILE A 63 -45.79 -34.43 8.54
N ASP A 64 -45.60 -35.53 9.28
CA ASP A 64 -44.29 -36.09 9.63
C ASP A 64 -43.38 -36.29 8.39
N THR A 65 -43.94 -36.81 7.32
CA THR A 65 -43.19 -36.99 6.06
C THR A 65 -42.76 -35.66 5.45
N ILE A 66 -43.61 -34.63 5.49
CA ILE A 66 -43.28 -33.30 4.97
C ILE A 66 -42.22 -32.61 5.84
N ILE A 67 -42.30 -32.78 7.17
CA ILE A 67 -41.30 -32.26 8.12
C ILE A 67 -39.93 -32.91 7.86
N LEU A 68 -39.87 -34.22 7.63
CA LEU A 68 -38.61 -34.88 7.28
C LEU A 68 -37.99 -34.31 6.00
N TRP A 69 -38.81 -34.05 4.96
CA TRP A 69 -38.36 -33.40 3.75
C TRP A 69 -37.89 -31.97 4.00
N LEU A 70 -38.56 -31.19 4.83
CA LEU A 70 -38.13 -29.83 5.22
C LEU A 70 -36.79 -29.86 5.93
N ILE A 71 -36.60 -30.78 6.87
CA ILE A 71 -35.31 -30.95 7.58
C ILE A 71 -34.21 -31.30 6.56
N ALA A 72 -34.47 -32.21 5.63
CA ALA A 72 -33.51 -32.60 4.61
C ALA A 72 -33.15 -31.43 3.70
N ILE A 73 -34.14 -30.63 3.25
CA ILE A 73 -33.95 -29.46 2.40
C ILE A 73 -33.17 -28.35 3.12
N TYR A 74 -33.54 -27.99 4.36
CA TYR A 74 -32.83 -26.99 5.12
C TYR A 74 -31.40 -27.42 5.48
N SER A 75 -31.22 -28.72 5.82
CA SER A 75 -29.88 -29.25 6.06
C SER A 75 -29.03 -29.26 4.77
N GLY A 76 -29.63 -29.62 3.64
CA GLY A 76 -29.00 -29.54 2.33
C GLY A 76 -28.63 -28.10 1.96
N HIS A 77 -29.58 -27.18 2.12
CA HIS A 77 -29.30 -25.73 1.88
C HIS A 77 -28.11 -25.24 2.72
N ALA A 78 -28.11 -25.51 4.02
CA ALA A 78 -27.05 -25.11 4.95
C ALA A 78 -25.70 -25.74 4.55
N LEU A 79 -25.67 -27.01 4.18
CA LEU A 79 -24.45 -27.70 3.76
C LEU A 79 -23.86 -27.11 2.48
N PHE A 80 -24.68 -26.92 1.44
CA PHE A 80 -24.22 -26.39 0.17
C PHE A 80 -23.84 -24.91 0.25
N THR A 81 -24.55 -24.12 1.05
CA THR A 81 -24.19 -22.70 1.33
C THR A 81 -22.85 -22.64 2.06
N TYR A 82 -22.68 -23.41 3.14
CA TYR A 82 -21.42 -23.47 3.89
C TYR A 82 -20.25 -23.88 2.99
N PHE A 83 -20.45 -24.94 2.17
CA PHE A 83 -19.44 -25.40 1.23
C PHE A 83 -19.08 -24.31 0.20
N GLY A 84 -20.08 -23.62 -0.35
CA GLY A 84 -19.88 -22.52 -1.28
C GLY A 84 -19.09 -21.35 -0.67
N GLU A 85 -19.46 -20.93 0.54
CA GLU A 85 -18.75 -19.86 1.26
C GLU A 85 -17.31 -20.26 1.61
N TYR A 86 -17.08 -21.51 2.05
CA TYR A 86 -15.76 -22.04 2.37
C TYR A 86 -14.84 -22.05 1.14
N VAL A 87 -15.34 -22.56 0.01
CA VAL A 87 -14.57 -22.58 -1.26
C VAL A 87 -14.23 -21.16 -1.70
N MET A 88 -15.20 -20.26 -1.65
CA MET A 88 -14.98 -18.88 -2.10
C MET A 88 -14.04 -18.09 -1.19
N ALA A 89 -14.12 -18.28 0.13
CA ALA A 89 -13.17 -17.71 1.09
C ALA A 89 -11.74 -18.22 0.81
N SER A 90 -11.59 -19.51 0.50
CA SER A 90 -10.30 -20.10 0.14
C SER A 90 -9.74 -19.52 -1.17
N ILE A 91 -10.58 -19.36 -2.20
CA ILE A 91 -10.22 -18.75 -3.47
C ILE A 91 -9.79 -17.28 -3.22
N GLY A 92 -10.60 -16.52 -2.48
CA GLY A 92 -10.32 -15.12 -2.16
C GLY A 92 -8.96 -14.96 -1.46
N SER A 93 -8.72 -15.74 -0.41
CA SER A 93 -7.47 -15.68 0.35
C SER A 93 -6.25 -16.05 -0.49
N LYS A 94 -6.33 -17.10 -1.32
CA LYS A 94 -5.23 -17.49 -2.23
C LYS A 94 -4.94 -16.44 -3.28
N THR A 95 -5.99 -15.83 -3.85
CA THR A 95 -5.85 -14.79 -4.86
C THR A 95 -5.21 -13.53 -4.27
N VAL A 96 -5.65 -13.11 -3.08
CA VAL A 96 -5.05 -11.96 -2.38
C VAL A 96 -3.61 -12.23 -1.99
N LEU A 97 -3.29 -13.45 -1.52
CA LEU A 97 -1.90 -13.83 -1.24
C LEU A 97 -1.02 -13.69 -2.50
N ALA A 98 -1.50 -14.21 -3.64
CA ALA A 98 -0.76 -14.11 -4.90
C ALA A 98 -0.56 -12.65 -5.35
N LEU A 99 -1.60 -11.81 -5.27
CA LEU A 99 -1.51 -10.38 -5.58
C LEU A 99 -0.57 -9.65 -4.63
N ARG A 100 -0.65 -9.93 -3.31
CA ARG A 100 0.21 -9.33 -2.30
C ARG A 100 1.68 -9.69 -2.54
N THR A 101 1.96 -10.97 -2.79
CA THR A 101 3.33 -11.42 -3.09
C THR A 101 3.84 -10.76 -4.37
N ARG A 102 3.05 -10.75 -5.45
CA ARG A 102 3.43 -10.11 -6.71
C ARG A 102 3.70 -8.62 -6.55
N MET A 103 2.81 -7.91 -5.85
CA MET A 103 2.95 -6.48 -5.60
C MET A 103 4.16 -6.19 -4.71
N SER A 104 4.35 -6.95 -3.62
CA SER A 104 5.48 -6.81 -2.71
C SER A 104 6.81 -7.05 -3.42
N THR A 105 6.91 -8.13 -4.22
CA THR A 105 8.13 -8.41 -5.00
C THR A 105 8.39 -7.31 -6.03
N HIS A 106 7.33 -6.82 -6.69
CA HIS A 106 7.46 -5.77 -7.70
C HIS A 106 7.91 -4.42 -7.11
N LEU A 107 7.44 -4.06 -5.90
CA LEU A 107 7.88 -2.84 -5.22
C LEU A 107 9.40 -2.78 -5.02
N TYR A 108 10.07 -3.92 -4.75
CA TYR A 108 11.53 -3.95 -4.64
C TYR A 108 12.27 -3.70 -5.97
N SER A 109 11.57 -3.84 -7.09
CA SER A 109 12.14 -3.61 -8.43
C SER A 109 11.81 -2.23 -9.01
N LEU A 110 11.04 -1.41 -8.29
CA LEU A 110 10.69 -0.07 -8.75
C LEU A 110 11.82 0.93 -8.53
N PRO A 111 11.98 1.92 -9.42
CA PRO A 111 12.96 2.98 -9.27
C PRO A 111 12.66 3.84 -8.04
N ILE A 112 13.70 4.43 -7.45
CA ILE A 112 13.59 5.31 -6.28
C ILE A 112 12.66 6.52 -6.53
N GLU A 113 12.62 7.02 -7.77
CA GLU A 113 11.74 8.09 -8.22
C GLU A 113 10.26 7.81 -7.87
N TYR A 114 9.81 6.57 -8.06
CA TYR A 114 8.46 6.15 -7.73
C TYR A 114 8.10 6.40 -6.26
N PHE A 115 9.05 6.17 -5.35
CA PHE A 115 8.85 6.39 -3.91
C PHE A 115 8.91 7.86 -3.50
N HIS A 116 9.55 8.72 -4.30
CA HIS A 116 9.53 10.17 -4.09
C HIS A 116 8.19 10.79 -4.52
N ASP A 117 7.60 10.28 -5.61
CA ASP A 117 6.35 10.80 -6.18
C ASP A 117 5.11 10.31 -5.43
N HIS A 118 5.22 9.23 -4.66
CA HIS A 118 4.10 8.60 -3.97
C HIS A 118 4.26 8.66 -2.45
N GLN A 119 3.19 9.03 -1.76
CA GLN A 119 3.18 9.03 -0.30
C GLN A 119 3.28 7.61 0.26
N ARG A 120 4.13 7.40 1.26
CA ARG A 120 4.33 6.08 1.92
C ARG A 120 3.03 5.48 2.44
N GLY A 121 2.13 6.33 2.99
CA GLY A 121 0.83 5.90 3.49
C GLY A 121 -0.09 5.35 2.40
N ASP A 122 -0.06 5.93 1.20
CA ASP A 122 -0.85 5.45 0.06
C ASP A 122 -0.35 4.07 -0.41
N LEU A 123 0.95 3.87 -0.54
CA LEU A 123 1.53 2.58 -0.90
C LEU A 123 1.19 1.49 0.14
N LEU A 124 1.26 1.82 1.43
CA LEU A 124 0.88 0.89 2.50
C LEU A 124 -0.61 0.55 2.45
N SER A 125 -1.47 1.54 2.19
CA SER A 125 -2.91 1.33 2.02
C SER A 125 -3.23 0.40 0.84
N ARG A 126 -2.51 0.53 -0.28
CA ARG A 126 -2.64 -0.36 -1.44
C ARG A 126 -2.24 -1.81 -1.13
N LEU A 127 -1.21 -2.02 -0.27
CA LEU A 127 -0.73 -3.34 0.17
C LEU A 127 -1.61 -4.01 1.24
N THR A 128 -2.45 -3.24 1.93
CA THR A 128 -3.28 -3.71 3.04
C THR A 128 -4.76 -3.55 2.71
N SER A 129 -5.32 -2.37 2.91
CA SER A 129 -6.75 -2.07 2.82
C SER A 129 -7.35 -2.38 1.45
N ASP A 130 -6.65 -2.05 0.34
CA ASP A 130 -7.15 -2.33 -1.01
C ASP A 130 -7.23 -3.83 -1.29
N LEU A 131 -6.20 -4.60 -0.89
CA LEU A 131 -6.19 -6.05 -1.02
C LEU A 131 -7.26 -6.71 -0.14
N ASP A 132 -7.49 -6.20 1.07
CA ASP A 132 -8.53 -6.71 1.96
C ASP A 132 -9.93 -6.43 1.40
N THR A 133 -10.14 -5.26 0.77
CA THR A 133 -11.38 -4.94 0.05
C THR A 133 -11.64 -5.92 -1.10
N VAL A 134 -10.61 -6.29 -1.84
CA VAL A 134 -10.69 -7.31 -2.89
C VAL A 134 -11.04 -8.68 -2.28
N ALA A 135 -10.39 -9.07 -1.17
CA ALA A 135 -10.66 -10.33 -0.48
C ALA A 135 -12.12 -10.44 -0.01
N GLU A 136 -12.63 -9.38 0.65
CA GLU A 136 -13.99 -9.33 1.16
C GLU A 136 -15.03 -9.47 0.02
N THR A 137 -14.82 -8.74 -1.07
CA THR A 137 -15.76 -8.77 -2.20
C THR A 137 -15.73 -10.12 -2.91
N ILE A 138 -14.58 -10.74 -3.07
CA ILE A 138 -14.48 -12.10 -3.63
C ILE A 138 -15.13 -13.10 -2.67
N GLY A 139 -14.74 -13.06 -1.39
CA GLY A 139 -15.17 -14.06 -0.40
C GLY A 139 -16.65 -14.02 -0.09
N ARG A 140 -17.25 -12.85 0.00
CA ARG A 140 -18.66 -12.67 0.42
C ARG A 140 -19.54 -12.00 -0.64
N GLY A 141 -19.00 -11.04 -1.38
CA GLY A 141 -19.77 -10.26 -2.35
C GLY A 141 -20.22 -11.08 -3.54
N VAL A 142 -19.32 -11.89 -4.12
CA VAL A 142 -19.65 -12.72 -5.29
C VAL A 142 -20.66 -13.82 -4.97
N PRO A 143 -20.49 -14.65 -3.89
CA PRO A 143 -21.51 -15.63 -3.51
C PRO A 143 -22.85 -14.97 -3.21
N GLY A 144 -22.86 -13.87 -2.45
CA GLY A 144 -24.08 -13.13 -2.13
C GLY A 144 -24.82 -12.61 -3.36
N LEU A 145 -24.10 -12.10 -4.37
CA LEU A 145 -24.70 -11.66 -5.62
C LEU A 145 -25.31 -12.83 -6.42
N VAL A 146 -24.56 -13.93 -6.54
CA VAL A 146 -25.03 -15.12 -7.27
C VAL A 146 -26.26 -15.72 -6.60
N SER A 147 -26.24 -15.91 -5.29
CA SER A 147 -27.39 -16.41 -4.52
C SER A 147 -28.59 -15.48 -4.63
N ALA A 148 -28.39 -14.16 -4.56
CA ALA A 148 -29.44 -13.17 -4.72
C ALA A 148 -30.14 -13.28 -6.09
N ILE A 149 -29.35 -13.34 -7.17
CA ILE A 149 -29.89 -13.46 -8.55
C ILE A 149 -30.68 -14.76 -8.71
N ILE A 150 -30.11 -15.89 -8.29
CA ILE A 150 -30.78 -17.20 -8.42
C ILE A 150 -32.03 -17.24 -7.54
N GLY A 151 -31.96 -16.74 -6.30
CA GLY A 151 -33.10 -16.68 -5.39
C GLY A 151 -34.26 -15.84 -5.93
N ILE A 152 -33.98 -14.63 -6.47
CA ILE A 152 -35.00 -13.78 -7.08
C ILE A 152 -35.65 -14.47 -8.28
N ILE A 153 -34.84 -15.03 -9.18
CA ILE A 153 -35.35 -15.74 -10.37
C ILE A 153 -36.19 -16.94 -9.95
N GLY A 154 -35.69 -17.75 -9.03
CA GLY A 154 -36.39 -18.94 -8.53
C GLY A 154 -37.69 -18.61 -7.81
N ALA A 155 -37.68 -17.67 -6.88
CA ALA A 155 -38.88 -17.24 -6.16
C ALA A 155 -39.94 -16.65 -7.13
N THR A 156 -39.49 -15.82 -8.10
CA THR A 156 -40.38 -15.26 -9.12
C THR A 156 -40.99 -16.34 -10.01
N ALA A 157 -40.20 -17.31 -10.44
CA ALA A 157 -40.67 -18.44 -11.23
C ALA A 157 -41.71 -19.28 -10.45
N MET A 158 -41.47 -19.55 -9.18
CA MET A 158 -42.41 -20.29 -8.33
C MET A 158 -43.71 -19.54 -8.07
N MET A 159 -43.66 -18.20 -7.84
CA MET A 159 -44.86 -17.39 -7.71
C MET A 159 -45.73 -17.46 -8.96
N LEU A 160 -45.13 -17.38 -10.17
CA LEU A 160 -45.85 -17.50 -11.43
C LEU A 160 -46.37 -18.93 -11.67
N TRP A 161 -45.68 -19.96 -11.20
CA TRP A 161 -46.11 -21.35 -11.33
C TRP A 161 -47.35 -21.65 -10.44
N ILE A 162 -47.33 -21.14 -9.20
CA ILE A 162 -48.46 -21.35 -8.25
C ILE A 162 -49.71 -20.57 -8.72
N SER A 163 -49.55 -19.27 -9.01
CA SER A 163 -50.63 -18.44 -9.49
C SER A 163 -50.11 -17.31 -10.40
N PRO A 164 -50.29 -17.40 -11.73
CA PRO A 164 -49.81 -16.38 -12.67
C PRO A 164 -50.40 -14.98 -12.38
N ILE A 165 -51.65 -14.90 -11.97
CA ILE A 165 -52.32 -13.63 -11.72
C ILE A 165 -51.75 -12.96 -10.47
N LEU A 166 -51.64 -13.66 -9.37
CA LEU A 166 -51.12 -13.14 -8.13
C LEU A 166 -49.59 -12.84 -8.26
N GLY A 167 -48.84 -13.74 -8.91
CA GLY A 167 -47.42 -13.56 -9.20
C GLY A 167 -47.17 -12.30 -10.05
N ALA A 168 -47.94 -12.08 -11.14
CA ALA A 168 -47.77 -10.91 -11.97
C ALA A 168 -48.10 -9.61 -11.22
N SER A 169 -49.08 -9.60 -10.33
CA SER A 169 -49.42 -8.45 -9.49
C SER A 169 -48.25 -8.09 -8.55
N ILE A 170 -47.62 -9.08 -7.93
CA ILE A 170 -46.45 -8.90 -7.05
C ILE A 170 -45.23 -8.39 -7.84
N ILE A 171 -44.96 -8.97 -9.01
CA ILE A 171 -43.88 -8.52 -9.90
C ILE A 171 -44.09 -7.06 -10.30
N GLY A 172 -45.32 -6.66 -10.58
CA GLY A 172 -45.65 -5.26 -10.85
C GLY A 172 -45.24 -4.31 -9.70
N ILE A 173 -45.56 -4.67 -8.46
CA ILE A 173 -45.14 -3.88 -7.29
C ILE A 173 -43.61 -3.86 -7.13
N ILE A 174 -42.95 -4.99 -7.33
CA ILE A 174 -41.47 -5.07 -7.26
C ILE A 174 -40.84 -4.15 -8.30
N LEU A 175 -41.34 -4.11 -9.54
CA LEU A 175 -40.83 -3.22 -10.60
C LEU A 175 -41.03 -1.73 -10.22
N VAL A 176 -42.18 -1.37 -9.66
CA VAL A 176 -42.41 -0.01 -9.13
C VAL A 176 -41.40 0.28 -8.02
N GLY A 177 -41.17 -0.68 -7.12
CA GLY A 177 -40.16 -0.57 -6.06
C GLY A 177 -38.74 -0.31 -6.60
N ILE A 178 -38.32 -1.06 -7.62
CA ILE A 178 -37.03 -0.87 -8.28
C ILE A 178 -36.90 0.55 -8.87
N VAL A 179 -37.92 1.05 -9.53
CA VAL A 179 -37.94 2.42 -10.08
C VAL A 179 -37.81 3.46 -8.95
N CYS A 180 -38.58 3.31 -7.88
CA CYS A 180 -38.50 4.19 -6.71
C CYS A 180 -37.11 4.16 -6.04
N LEU A 181 -36.57 2.98 -5.86
CA LEU A 181 -35.23 2.79 -5.27
C LEU A 181 -34.13 3.38 -6.14
N THR A 182 -34.18 3.20 -7.46
CA THR A 182 -33.19 3.78 -8.38
C THR A 182 -33.24 5.30 -8.40
N TRP A 183 -34.44 5.87 -8.34
CA TRP A 183 -34.62 7.32 -8.24
C TRP A 183 -34.07 7.87 -6.91
N LEU A 184 -34.40 7.21 -5.79
CA LEU A 184 -33.89 7.58 -4.46
C LEU A 184 -32.37 7.45 -4.36
N SER A 185 -31.78 6.37 -4.89
CA SER A 185 -30.34 6.15 -4.91
C SER A 185 -29.60 7.22 -5.71
N LYS A 186 -30.13 7.67 -6.85
CA LYS A 186 -29.53 8.79 -7.62
C LYS A 186 -29.54 10.10 -6.83
N ARG A 187 -30.55 10.34 -6.02
CA ARG A 187 -30.65 11.52 -5.15
C ARG A 187 -29.69 11.37 -3.95
N ALA A 188 -29.65 10.20 -3.31
CA ALA A 188 -28.78 9.90 -2.18
C ALA A 188 -27.30 10.09 -2.55
N ARG A 189 -26.88 9.64 -3.74
CA ARG A 189 -25.50 9.81 -4.22
C ARG A 189 -25.04 11.27 -4.24
N ARG A 190 -25.89 12.21 -4.68
CA ARG A 190 -25.52 13.64 -4.71
C ARG A 190 -25.34 14.21 -3.31
N VAL A 191 -26.21 13.82 -2.38
CA VAL A 191 -26.15 14.27 -0.99
C VAL A 191 -24.96 13.65 -0.27
N TYR A 192 -24.67 12.39 -0.55
CA TYR A 192 -23.51 11.69 -0.02
C TYR A 192 -22.19 12.33 -0.47
N LEU A 193 -22.04 12.68 -1.74
CA LEU A 193 -20.86 13.38 -2.24
C LEU A 193 -20.63 14.74 -1.54
N ARG A 194 -21.72 15.49 -1.28
CA ARG A 194 -21.62 16.74 -0.50
C ARG A 194 -21.16 16.48 0.93
N ASN A 195 -21.66 15.42 1.54
CA ASN A 195 -21.24 15.01 2.88
C ASN A 195 -19.76 14.62 2.93
N GLN A 196 -19.27 13.85 1.94
CA GLN A 196 -17.86 13.50 1.84
C GLN A 196 -16.95 14.71 1.67
N ASN A 197 -17.34 15.69 0.85
CA ASN A 197 -16.59 16.93 0.70
C ASN A 197 -16.56 17.75 2.00
N ALA A 198 -17.70 17.82 2.72
CA ALA A 198 -17.76 18.52 4.01
C ALA A 198 -16.93 17.80 5.08
N LEU A 199 -16.92 16.46 5.09
CA LEU A 199 -16.09 15.65 5.99
C LEU A 199 -14.58 15.84 5.68
N GLY A 200 -14.21 15.86 4.40
CA GLY A 200 -12.85 16.14 3.97
C GLY A 200 -12.38 17.52 4.44
N ALA A 201 -13.19 18.56 4.22
CA ALA A 201 -12.87 19.91 4.66
C ALA A 201 -12.76 20.02 6.19
N PHE A 202 -13.63 19.32 6.94
CA PHE A 202 -13.56 19.27 8.39
C PHE A 202 -12.28 18.56 8.87
N ASN A 203 -11.96 17.39 8.33
CA ASN A 203 -10.77 16.64 8.71
C ASN A 203 -9.50 17.44 8.44
N SER A 204 -9.37 18.04 7.25
CA SER A 204 -8.20 18.88 6.92
C SER A 204 -8.08 20.09 7.83
N GLY A 205 -9.21 20.75 8.17
CA GLY A 205 -9.19 21.87 9.09
C GLY A 205 -8.81 21.47 10.53
N ILE A 206 -9.27 20.31 11.01
CA ILE A 206 -8.87 19.79 12.34
C ILE A 206 -7.41 19.37 12.35
N GLU A 207 -6.93 18.72 11.28
CA GLU A 207 -5.51 18.35 11.13
C GLU A 207 -4.61 19.59 11.20
N GLU A 208 -4.96 20.67 10.48
CA GLU A 208 -4.24 21.93 10.51
C GLU A 208 -4.20 22.54 11.92
N ILE A 209 -5.32 22.51 12.66
CA ILE A 209 -5.41 23.00 14.04
C ILE A 209 -4.52 22.15 14.96
N VAL A 210 -4.53 20.83 14.83
CA VAL A 210 -3.73 19.92 15.68
C VAL A 210 -2.25 20.10 15.44
N VAL A 211 -1.84 20.14 14.17
CA VAL A 211 -0.43 20.34 13.78
C VAL A 211 0.03 21.76 14.16
N GLY A 212 -0.82 22.76 13.92
CA GLY A 212 -0.55 24.16 14.23
C GLY A 212 -0.73 24.55 15.71
N LYS A 213 -1.11 23.62 16.61
CA LYS A 213 -1.41 23.92 18.01
C LYS A 213 -0.34 24.74 18.74
N PRO A 214 0.98 24.46 18.60
CA PRO A 214 2.01 25.29 19.25
C PRO A 214 1.97 26.75 18.79
N ILE A 215 1.70 26.98 17.50
CA ILE A 215 1.63 28.32 16.91
C ILE A 215 0.37 29.04 17.41
N ILE A 216 -0.78 28.36 17.42
CA ILE A 216 -2.06 28.87 17.90
C ILE A 216 -1.91 29.36 19.35
N GLN A 217 -1.28 28.56 20.21
CA GLN A 217 -1.03 28.92 21.63
C GLN A 217 -0.05 30.08 21.77
N THR A 218 1.03 30.10 20.97
CA THR A 218 2.03 31.18 21.03
C THR A 218 1.43 32.52 20.66
N PHE A 219 0.49 32.57 19.72
CA PHE A 219 -0.15 33.80 19.24
C PHE A 219 -1.54 34.05 19.86
N SER A 220 -2.00 33.22 20.82
CA SER A 220 -3.31 33.32 21.49
C SER A 220 -4.49 33.40 20.48
N LEU A 221 -4.48 32.52 19.49
CA LEU A 221 -5.49 32.45 18.40
C LEU A 221 -6.58 31.40 18.66
N GLU A 222 -6.72 30.90 19.89
CA GLU A 222 -7.63 29.80 20.24
C GLU A 222 -9.10 30.13 19.90
N ASP A 223 -9.55 31.34 20.20
CA ASP A 223 -10.93 31.76 19.92
C ASP A 223 -11.21 31.82 18.41
N THR A 224 -10.27 32.33 17.62
CA THR A 224 -10.38 32.43 16.18
C THR A 224 -10.44 31.04 15.53
N THR A 225 -9.55 30.15 15.93
CA THR A 225 -9.48 28.77 15.43
C THR A 225 -10.69 27.95 15.86
N THR A 226 -11.19 28.15 17.09
CA THR A 226 -12.41 27.49 17.58
C THR A 226 -13.62 27.92 16.75
N ASN A 227 -13.75 29.20 16.43
CA ASN A 227 -14.83 29.70 15.59
C ASN A 227 -14.75 29.11 14.15
N GLN A 228 -13.56 29.00 13.57
CA GLN A 228 -13.37 28.35 12.27
C GLN A 228 -13.76 26.87 12.31
N ALA A 229 -13.31 26.13 13.34
CA ALA A 229 -13.68 24.73 13.53
C ALA A 229 -15.19 24.56 13.69
N GLN A 230 -15.86 25.48 14.39
CA GLN A 230 -17.31 25.47 14.59
C GLN A 230 -18.07 25.65 13.27
N VAL A 231 -17.62 26.55 12.39
CA VAL A 231 -18.20 26.74 11.04
C VAL A 231 -18.07 25.46 10.20
N LEU A 232 -16.89 24.83 10.22
CA LEU A 232 -16.66 23.56 9.51
C LEU A 232 -17.56 22.44 10.06
N ASN A 233 -17.68 22.36 11.40
CA ASN A 233 -18.55 21.38 12.06
C ASN A 233 -20.03 21.61 11.75
N GLU A 234 -20.50 22.86 11.70
CA GLU A 234 -21.88 23.16 11.32
C GLU A 234 -22.20 22.76 9.88
N ASN A 235 -21.27 23.00 8.95
CA ASN A 235 -21.40 22.59 7.56
C ASN A 235 -21.41 21.05 7.43
N LEU A 236 -20.55 20.36 8.16
CA LEU A 236 -20.54 18.90 8.25
C LEU A 236 -21.87 18.39 8.83
N PHE A 237 -22.34 18.96 9.94
CA PHE A 237 -23.60 18.56 10.57
C PHE A 237 -24.78 18.70 9.61
N LYS A 238 -24.91 19.83 8.90
CA LYS A 238 -26.00 20.06 7.94
C LYS A 238 -25.97 19.05 6.78
N SER A 239 -24.78 18.79 6.25
CA SER A 239 -24.61 17.82 5.16
C SER A 239 -24.82 16.38 5.63
N MET A 240 -24.28 16.02 6.80
CA MET A 240 -24.44 14.70 7.43
C MET A 240 -25.90 14.39 7.76
N ARG A 241 -26.63 15.37 8.35
CA ARG A 241 -28.06 15.21 8.61
C ARG A 241 -28.86 14.96 7.33
N SER A 242 -28.57 15.71 6.26
CA SER A 242 -29.22 15.51 4.97
C SER A 242 -28.89 14.16 4.34
N ALA A 243 -27.63 13.74 4.43
CA ALA A 243 -27.18 12.43 3.93
C ALA A 243 -27.82 11.29 4.71
N ALA A 244 -27.80 11.36 6.04
CA ALA A 244 -28.41 10.35 6.92
C ALA A 244 -29.92 10.22 6.67
N PHE A 245 -30.64 11.35 6.62
CA PHE A 245 -32.09 11.34 6.33
C PHE A 245 -32.38 10.66 4.98
N THR A 246 -31.66 11.05 3.93
CA THR A 246 -31.89 10.49 2.58
C THR A 246 -31.51 9.01 2.50
N SER A 247 -30.43 8.60 3.15
CA SER A 247 -29.97 7.21 3.19
C SER A 247 -30.92 6.32 4.00
N GLN A 248 -31.40 6.81 5.14
CA GLN A 248 -32.29 6.07 6.02
C GLN A 248 -33.73 5.93 5.48
N LEU A 249 -34.10 6.67 4.45
CA LEU A 249 -35.41 6.50 3.77
C LEU A 249 -35.48 5.19 2.96
N VAL A 250 -34.35 4.60 2.59
CA VAL A 250 -34.37 3.38 1.74
C VAL A 250 -35.02 2.20 2.47
N GLU A 251 -34.62 1.96 3.71
CA GLU A 251 -35.15 0.81 4.47
C GLU A 251 -36.65 0.91 4.77
N PRO A 252 -37.17 2.03 5.29
CA PRO A 252 -38.64 2.21 5.46
C PRO A 252 -39.41 2.09 4.16
N LEU A 253 -38.87 2.60 3.04
CA LEU A 253 -39.54 2.48 1.74
C LEU A 253 -39.68 1.01 1.31
N VAL A 254 -38.59 0.23 1.45
CA VAL A 254 -38.63 -1.21 1.14
C VAL A 254 -39.58 -1.94 2.08
N LYS A 255 -39.55 -1.66 3.39
CA LYS A 255 -40.50 -2.22 4.35
C LYS A 255 -41.93 -1.86 4.01
N PHE A 256 -42.21 -0.61 3.63
CA PHE A 256 -43.57 -0.19 3.19
C PHE A 256 -44.02 -0.97 1.96
N LEU A 257 -43.18 -1.11 0.96
CA LEU A 257 -43.49 -1.89 -0.24
C LEU A 257 -43.75 -3.37 0.09
N ASN A 258 -42.98 -3.93 1.00
CA ASN A 258 -43.18 -5.29 1.49
C ASN A 258 -44.53 -5.47 2.19
N GLN A 259 -44.85 -4.58 3.13
CA GLN A 259 -46.14 -4.64 3.84
C GLN A 259 -47.31 -4.45 2.89
N PHE A 260 -47.17 -3.53 1.91
CA PHE A 260 -48.18 -3.34 0.88
C PHE A 260 -48.36 -4.61 0.04
N THR A 261 -47.24 -5.28 -0.33
CA THR A 261 -47.32 -6.56 -1.05
C THR A 261 -47.99 -7.65 -0.20
N TYR A 262 -47.70 -7.73 1.10
CA TYR A 262 -48.37 -8.67 2.00
C TYR A 262 -49.89 -8.41 2.11
N CYS A 263 -50.32 -7.14 2.20
CA CYS A 263 -51.73 -6.78 2.16
C CYS A 263 -52.38 -7.22 0.85
N LEU A 264 -51.70 -7.01 -0.30
CA LEU A 264 -52.19 -7.44 -1.60
C LEU A 264 -52.34 -8.96 -1.66
N VAL A 265 -51.32 -9.70 -1.22
CA VAL A 265 -51.37 -11.18 -1.15
C VAL A 265 -52.48 -11.66 -0.27
N ALA A 266 -52.72 -11.03 0.90
CA ALA A 266 -53.77 -11.39 1.81
C ALA A 266 -55.16 -11.17 1.20
N ILE A 267 -55.41 -9.98 0.56
CA ILE A 267 -56.70 -9.65 -0.01
C ILE A 267 -56.96 -10.43 -1.30
N GLN A 268 -56.05 -10.34 -2.28
CA GLN A 268 -56.25 -11.02 -3.57
C GLN A 268 -56.14 -12.52 -3.46
N GLY A 269 -55.15 -13.02 -2.70
CA GLY A 269 -54.99 -14.45 -2.40
C GLY A 269 -56.19 -15.01 -1.61
N GLY A 270 -56.65 -14.29 -0.59
CA GLY A 270 -57.87 -14.68 0.16
C GLY A 270 -59.11 -14.80 -0.71
N LEU A 271 -59.32 -13.84 -1.63
CA LEU A 271 -60.42 -13.92 -2.61
C LEU A 271 -60.28 -15.12 -3.56
N MET A 272 -59.03 -15.47 -3.94
CA MET A 272 -58.76 -16.63 -4.79
C MET A 272 -58.98 -17.95 -4.04
N VAL A 273 -58.67 -18.03 -2.75
CA VAL A 273 -58.97 -19.18 -1.88
C VAL A 273 -60.49 -19.36 -1.77
N LEU A 274 -61.26 -18.29 -1.52
CA LEU A 274 -62.73 -18.38 -1.47
C LEU A 274 -63.35 -18.86 -2.80
N ARG A 275 -62.67 -18.64 -3.94
CA ARG A 275 -63.06 -19.15 -5.25
C ARG A 275 -62.53 -20.58 -5.54
N GLY A 276 -61.76 -21.16 -4.63
CA GLY A 276 -61.15 -22.47 -4.83
C GLY A 276 -59.98 -22.52 -5.86
N SER A 277 -59.41 -21.36 -6.22
CA SER A 277 -58.36 -21.29 -7.25
C SER A 277 -56.98 -21.56 -6.71
N ILE A 278 -56.70 -21.31 -5.44
CA ILE A 278 -55.48 -21.58 -4.72
C ILE A 278 -55.79 -22.05 -3.31
N SER A 279 -54.81 -22.68 -2.63
CA SER A 279 -54.92 -23.14 -1.26
C SER A 279 -54.51 -22.04 -0.24
N ILE A 280 -54.82 -22.29 1.06
CA ILE A 280 -54.31 -21.44 2.15
C ILE A 280 -52.78 -21.57 2.28
N GLY A 281 -52.27 -22.79 2.06
CA GLY A 281 -50.84 -23.05 2.02
C GLY A 281 -50.10 -22.28 0.89
N ASP A 282 -50.77 -22.09 -0.24
CA ASP A 282 -50.22 -21.28 -1.32
C ASP A 282 -50.02 -19.82 -0.89
N ILE A 283 -50.98 -19.24 -0.13
CA ILE A 283 -50.83 -17.87 0.42
C ILE A 283 -49.62 -17.79 1.32
N GLN A 284 -49.42 -18.81 2.18
CA GLN A 284 -48.25 -18.90 3.08
C GLN A 284 -46.95 -18.95 2.25
N ALA A 285 -46.91 -19.75 1.18
CA ALA A 285 -45.74 -19.81 0.28
C ALA A 285 -45.46 -18.45 -0.39
N PHE A 286 -46.52 -17.73 -0.83
CA PHE A 286 -46.38 -16.39 -1.38
C PHE A 286 -45.76 -15.40 -0.40
N PHE A 287 -46.18 -15.41 0.89
CA PHE A 287 -45.55 -14.55 1.89
C PHE A 287 -44.06 -14.79 2.04
N LEU A 288 -43.63 -16.04 2.00
CA LEU A 288 -42.22 -16.39 2.08
C LEU A 288 -41.44 -15.98 0.82
N TYR A 289 -42.01 -16.17 -0.39
CA TYR A 289 -41.38 -15.76 -1.63
C TYR A 289 -41.24 -14.24 -1.75
N VAL A 290 -42.22 -13.46 -1.26
CA VAL A 290 -42.11 -12.01 -1.20
C VAL A 290 -40.89 -11.60 -0.38
N GLY A 291 -40.64 -12.24 0.78
CA GLY A 291 -39.45 -12.02 1.59
C GLY A 291 -38.16 -12.37 0.84
N GLN A 292 -38.11 -13.54 0.19
CA GLN A 292 -36.94 -13.99 -0.57
C GLN A 292 -36.54 -13.05 -1.74
N VAL A 293 -37.50 -12.33 -2.31
CA VAL A 293 -37.20 -11.31 -3.35
C VAL A 293 -36.80 -9.97 -2.74
N SER A 294 -37.43 -9.58 -1.66
CA SER A 294 -37.24 -8.24 -1.08
C SER A 294 -35.95 -8.09 -0.30
N ASP A 295 -35.48 -9.13 0.40
CA ASP A 295 -34.25 -9.08 1.19
C ASP A 295 -32.99 -8.83 0.34
N PRO A 296 -32.75 -9.56 -0.77
CA PRO A 296 -31.63 -9.25 -1.67
C PRO A 296 -31.74 -7.86 -2.31
N LEU A 297 -32.96 -7.42 -2.63
CA LEU A 297 -33.18 -6.09 -3.20
C LEU A 297 -32.74 -4.98 -2.23
N SER A 298 -33.02 -5.15 -0.94
CA SER A 298 -32.60 -4.22 0.11
C SER A 298 -31.07 -4.13 0.22
N ARG A 299 -30.37 -5.25 0.03
CA ARG A 299 -28.90 -5.34 0.09
C ARG A 299 -28.20 -4.95 -1.21
N SER A 300 -28.93 -4.84 -2.33
CA SER A 300 -28.35 -4.61 -3.67
C SER A 300 -27.47 -3.36 -3.75
N SER A 301 -27.85 -2.28 -3.09
CA SER A 301 -27.07 -1.04 -3.05
C SER A 301 -25.71 -1.24 -2.36
N TYR A 302 -25.68 -1.97 -1.26
CA TYR A 302 -24.42 -2.31 -0.55
C TYR A 302 -23.50 -3.15 -1.43
N ILE A 303 -24.04 -4.20 -2.05
CA ILE A 303 -23.27 -5.08 -2.95
C ILE A 303 -22.68 -4.27 -4.11
N MET A 304 -23.46 -3.41 -4.76
CA MET A 304 -22.99 -2.58 -5.87
C MET A 304 -21.87 -1.63 -5.44
N THR A 305 -21.99 -1.01 -4.25
CA THR A 305 -20.95 -0.14 -3.70
C THR A 305 -19.65 -0.93 -3.47
N LYS A 306 -19.73 -2.12 -2.90
CA LYS A 306 -18.57 -3.00 -2.68
C LYS A 306 -17.87 -3.39 -3.98
N PHE A 307 -18.61 -3.70 -5.04
CA PHE A 307 -18.03 -3.94 -6.35
C PHE A 307 -17.33 -2.70 -6.96
N GLN A 308 -17.89 -1.50 -6.75
CA GLN A 308 -17.27 -0.26 -7.20
C GLN A 308 -15.98 0.05 -6.42
N GLU A 309 -15.99 -0.13 -5.10
CA GLU A 309 -14.81 0.00 -4.24
C GLU A 309 -13.71 -0.98 -4.68
N THR A 310 -14.06 -2.23 -4.92
CA THR A 310 -13.12 -3.26 -5.40
C THR A 310 -12.56 -2.94 -6.78
N ALA A 311 -13.39 -2.42 -7.69
CA ALA A 311 -12.90 -2.01 -9.01
C ALA A 311 -11.88 -0.86 -8.92
N ALA A 312 -12.10 0.09 -8.02
CA ALA A 312 -11.15 1.17 -7.75
C ALA A 312 -9.87 0.64 -7.07
N ALA A 313 -9.99 -0.24 -6.06
CA ALA A 313 -8.86 -0.87 -5.40
C ALA A 313 -7.98 -1.67 -6.37
N LEU A 314 -8.59 -2.52 -7.21
CA LEU A 314 -7.88 -3.24 -8.27
C LEU A 314 -7.19 -2.29 -9.25
N GLY A 315 -7.80 -1.14 -9.56
CA GLY A 315 -7.18 -0.11 -10.40
C GLY A 315 -5.86 0.37 -9.80
N ARG A 316 -5.86 0.74 -8.51
CA ARG A 316 -4.64 1.19 -7.80
C ARG A 316 -3.59 0.09 -7.62
N ILE A 317 -4.02 -1.14 -7.38
CA ILE A 317 -3.11 -2.30 -7.29
C ILE A 317 -2.41 -2.55 -8.64
N TYR A 318 -3.18 -2.54 -9.74
CA TYR A 318 -2.60 -2.74 -11.06
C TYR A 318 -1.74 -1.58 -11.53
N GLU A 319 -2.03 -0.35 -11.11
CA GLU A 319 -1.15 0.80 -11.33
C GLU A 319 0.26 0.54 -10.80
N VAL A 320 0.38 0.04 -9.57
CA VAL A 320 1.68 -0.36 -9.00
C VAL A 320 2.32 -1.50 -9.79
N ILE A 321 1.56 -2.56 -10.09
CA ILE A 321 2.09 -3.74 -10.80
C ILE A 321 2.53 -3.44 -12.24
N ASP A 322 1.90 -2.47 -12.89
CA ASP A 322 2.17 -2.09 -14.28
C ASP A 322 3.24 -1.00 -14.40
N THR A 323 3.64 -0.38 -13.29
CA THR A 323 4.77 0.55 -13.28
C THR A 323 6.03 -0.18 -13.75
N PRO A 324 6.77 0.34 -14.72
CA PRO A 324 7.97 -0.32 -15.20
C PRO A 324 8.98 -0.54 -14.08
N SER A 325 9.54 -1.75 -14.00
CA SER A 325 10.67 -2.03 -13.11
C SER A 325 11.89 -1.25 -13.55
N GLU A 326 12.75 -0.94 -12.60
CA GLU A 326 14.04 -0.36 -12.88
C GLU A 326 14.84 -1.27 -13.82
N ILE A 327 15.30 -0.70 -14.95
CA ILE A 327 16.04 -1.46 -15.95
C ILE A 327 17.51 -1.47 -15.57
N ASP A 328 18.06 -2.65 -15.30
CA ASP A 328 19.49 -2.85 -15.11
C ASP A 328 20.07 -3.66 -16.27
N ASN A 329 20.64 -2.95 -17.25
CA ASN A 329 21.29 -3.53 -18.42
C ASN A 329 22.80 -3.75 -18.19
N GLY A 330 23.33 -3.33 -17.04
CA GLY A 330 24.75 -3.45 -16.70
C GLY A 330 25.17 -4.90 -16.55
N LYS A 331 26.29 -5.27 -17.18
CA LYS A 331 26.84 -6.64 -17.12
C LYS A 331 28.22 -6.68 -16.49
N LEU A 332 28.86 -5.53 -16.31
CA LEU A 332 30.19 -5.45 -15.71
C LEU A 332 30.07 -5.48 -14.19
N VAL A 333 31.04 -6.13 -13.58
CA VAL A 333 31.18 -6.19 -12.13
C VAL A 333 32.47 -5.46 -11.75
N LEU A 334 32.34 -4.42 -10.92
CA LEU A 334 33.48 -3.74 -10.33
C LEU A 334 34.06 -4.64 -9.24
N SER A 335 35.33 -5.01 -9.31
CA SER A 335 35.95 -5.85 -8.27
C SER A 335 36.46 -4.96 -7.13
N ASN A 336 36.03 -5.23 -5.90
CA ASN A 336 36.59 -4.60 -4.71
C ASN A 336 37.99 -5.15 -4.47
N SER A 337 39.05 -4.43 -4.81
CA SER A 337 40.46 -4.88 -4.72
C SER A 337 40.96 -5.07 -3.28
N LYS A 338 40.12 -4.81 -2.26
CA LYS A 338 40.49 -4.93 -0.83
C LYS A 338 40.02 -6.21 -0.15
N SER A 339 39.22 -7.05 -0.79
CA SER A 339 38.88 -8.36 -0.23
C SER A 339 40.06 -9.30 -0.41
N PRO A 340 40.70 -9.83 0.66
CA PRO A 340 41.71 -10.89 0.52
C PRO A 340 41.00 -12.11 -0.08
N ILE A 341 41.40 -12.53 -1.26
CA ILE A 341 40.98 -13.79 -1.86
C ILE A 341 41.56 -14.88 -0.93
N ASN A 342 40.72 -15.47 -0.09
CA ASN A 342 41.07 -16.70 0.63
C ASN A 342 41.15 -17.82 -0.40
N THR A 343 42.37 -18.17 -0.79
CA THR A 343 42.72 -19.22 -1.76
C THR A 343 42.54 -20.64 -1.22
N ASP A 344 41.77 -20.87 -0.17
CA ASP A 344 41.64 -22.19 0.48
C ASP A 344 40.34 -22.93 0.20
N THR A 345 39.73 -22.73 -0.99
CA THR A 345 38.67 -23.63 -1.45
C THR A 345 38.74 -23.83 -2.98
N ILE A 346 39.84 -24.44 -3.43
CA ILE A 346 39.84 -25.10 -4.76
C ILE A 346 39.44 -26.56 -4.55
N GLY A 347 38.11 -26.79 -4.59
CA GLY A 347 37.48 -28.09 -4.74
C GLY A 347 36.75 -28.13 -6.07
N SER A 348 37.41 -28.74 -7.03
CA SER A 348 36.91 -29.40 -8.25
C SER A 348 35.45 -29.15 -8.65
N ASP A 349 35.20 -28.18 -9.54
CA ASP A 349 34.33 -28.42 -10.72
C ASP A 349 34.75 -27.45 -11.84
N SER A 350 35.53 -28.00 -12.76
CA SER A 350 36.05 -27.35 -13.96
C SER A 350 35.03 -27.45 -15.08
N SER A 351 34.13 -26.47 -15.23
CA SER A 351 33.44 -26.26 -16.50
C SER A 351 32.62 -24.95 -16.59
N ILE A 352 33.22 -23.81 -16.25
CA ILE A 352 32.85 -22.50 -16.83
C ILE A 352 34.12 -21.63 -16.83
N MET A 353 35.05 -21.95 -17.72
CA MET A 353 36.10 -21.02 -18.12
C MET A 353 35.70 -20.39 -19.44
N GLY A 354 35.36 -19.13 -19.39
CA GLY A 354 35.16 -18.26 -20.54
C GLY A 354 35.00 -16.82 -20.14
N ASN A 355 36.07 -16.18 -19.77
CA ASN A 355 36.62 -14.90 -20.23
C ASN A 355 37.43 -14.17 -19.15
N THR A 356 38.70 -14.02 -19.47
CA THR A 356 39.67 -13.03 -19.00
C THR A 356 39.10 -11.89 -18.15
N SER A 357 39.19 -12.04 -16.83
CA SER A 357 39.09 -10.93 -15.90
C SER A 357 40.37 -10.08 -16.00
N ASN A 358 40.29 -9.00 -16.77
CA ASN A 358 41.17 -7.85 -16.53
C ASN A 358 40.78 -7.30 -15.15
N SER A 359 41.53 -7.65 -14.12
CA SER A 359 41.42 -7.01 -12.82
C SER A 359 41.95 -5.59 -12.94
N ILE A 360 41.06 -4.66 -13.23
CA ILE A 360 41.35 -3.23 -13.17
C ILE A 360 41.47 -2.90 -11.69
N THR A 361 42.65 -2.42 -11.27
CA THR A 361 42.84 -1.86 -9.92
C THR A 361 42.00 -0.62 -9.79
N HIS A 362 40.90 -0.71 -9.06
CA HIS A 362 39.97 0.40 -8.87
C HIS A 362 40.61 1.45 -7.97
N THR A 363 40.94 2.59 -8.55
CA THR A 363 41.43 3.78 -7.82
C THR A 363 40.27 4.61 -7.27
N GLY A 364 39.06 4.40 -7.79
CA GLY A 364 37.84 5.13 -7.42
C GLY A 364 37.78 6.52 -8.06
N THR A 365 38.39 6.69 -9.23
CA THR A 365 38.28 7.94 -10.02
C THR A 365 36.88 8.08 -10.59
N ILE A 366 36.26 9.26 -10.47
CA ILE A 366 34.92 9.52 -10.98
C ILE A 366 34.97 10.69 -11.95
N ASP A 367 34.41 10.49 -13.15
CA ASP A 367 34.34 11.53 -14.18
C ASP A 367 32.90 11.75 -14.62
N PHE A 368 32.51 13.02 -14.70
CA PHE A 368 31.29 13.47 -15.38
C PHE A 368 31.71 14.15 -16.68
N GLU A 369 31.16 13.70 -17.80
CA GLU A 369 31.47 14.22 -19.10
C GLU A 369 30.19 14.68 -19.81
N HIS A 370 30.04 16.00 -19.97
CA HIS A 370 28.92 16.64 -20.63
C HIS A 370 27.54 16.16 -20.16
N VAL A 371 27.37 16.01 -18.82
CA VAL A 371 26.17 15.44 -18.22
C VAL A 371 25.04 16.45 -18.15
N ASP A 372 23.90 16.11 -18.79
CA ASP A 372 22.62 16.78 -18.64
C ASP A 372 21.68 15.90 -17.80
N PHE A 373 21.01 16.51 -16.83
CA PHE A 373 20.04 15.82 -15.98
C PHE A 373 18.83 16.70 -15.62
N GLY A 374 17.67 16.09 -15.50
CA GLY A 374 16.43 16.68 -14.96
C GLY A 374 15.55 15.61 -14.39
N TYR A 375 14.83 15.91 -13.31
CA TYR A 375 13.87 14.99 -12.68
C TYR A 375 12.66 14.69 -13.57
N THR A 376 12.38 15.57 -14.54
CA THR A 376 11.36 15.32 -15.57
C THR A 376 11.98 15.57 -16.95
N PRO A 377 11.57 14.83 -17.99
CA PRO A 377 12.12 15.01 -19.35
C PRO A 377 11.97 16.42 -19.92
N SER A 378 11.00 17.20 -19.42
CA SER A 378 10.72 18.57 -19.87
C SER A 378 11.53 19.65 -19.14
N ASN A 379 12.19 19.33 -18.02
CA ASN A 379 12.89 20.31 -17.19
C ASN A 379 14.32 19.87 -16.90
N VAL A 380 15.28 20.36 -17.66
CA VAL A 380 16.71 20.11 -17.43
C VAL A 380 17.17 20.96 -16.26
N PHE A 381 17.53 20.31 -15.15
CA PHE A 381 18.01 20.96 -13.93
C PHE A 381 19.52 21.16 -13.92
N MET A 382 20.29 20.17 -14.39
CA MET A 382 21.75 20.24 -14.57
C MET A 382 22.09 20.17 -16.04
N LYS A 383 22.99 21.04 -16.51
CA LYS A 383 23.36 21.13 -17.92
C LYS A 383 24.86 21.22 -18.08
N ASP A 384 25.38 20.36 -18.96
CA ASP A 384 26.80 20.31 -19.34
C ASP A 384 27.76 20.20 -18.15
N ILE A 385 27.45 19.32 -17.21
CA ILE A 385 28.28 19.11 -16.02
C ILE A 385 29.54 18.33 -16.41
N ASN A 386 30.70 18.92 -16.08
CA ASN A 386 32.01 18.35 -16.30
C ASN A 386 32.78 18.38 -14.96
N ILE A 387 33.09 17.20 -14.41
CA ILE A 387 33.78 17.04 -13.12
C ILE A 387 34.80 15.92 -13.24
N HIS A 388 35.98 16.13 -12.66
CA HIS A 388 36.99 15.10 -12.47
C HIS A 388 37.32 14.96 -10.99
N ILE A 389 37.06 13.79 -10.41
CA ILE A 389 37.36 13.44 -9.01
C ILE A 389 38.47 12.41 -9.02
N PRO A 390 39.70 12.77 -8.62
CA PRO A 390 40.81 11.83 -8.58
C PRO A 390 40.58 10.72 -7.54
N GLY A 391 40.99 9.49 -7.87
CA GLY A 391 40.90 8.37 -6.95
C GLY A 391 41.71 8.60 -5.66
N GLY A 392 41.11 8.23 -4.52
CA GLY A 392 41.72 8.40 -3.20
C GLY A 392 41.68 9.82 -2.63
N SER A 393 41.08 10.79 -3.33
CA SER A 393 40.94 12.18 -2.87
C SER A 393 39.65 12.41 -2.06
N MET A 394 39.69 13.38 -1.17
CA MET A 394 38.52 13.90 -0.47
C MET A 394 37.98 15.13 -1.18
N VAL A 395 36.80 15.02 -1.78
CA VAL A 395 36.14 16.12 -2.49
C VAL A 395 34.95 16.63 -1.66
N ALA A 396 34.94 17.94 -1.40
CA ALA A 396 33.79 18.57 -0.73
C ALA A 396 32.92 19.31 -1.74
N ILE A 397 31.61 19.04 -1.69
CA ILE A 397 30.59 19.74 -2.46
C ILE A 397 29.98 20.83 -1.59
N VAL A 398 30.07 22.09 -2.03
CA VAL A 398 29.56 23.26 -1.32
C VAL A 398 28.59 24.05 -2.21
N GLY A 399 27.66 24.76 -1.59
CA GLY A 399 26.67 25.58 -2.28
C GLY A 399 25.40 25.78 -1.46
N PRO A 400 24.51 26.70 -1.85
CA PRO A 400 23.27 26.96 -1.15
C PRO A 400 22.31 25.75 -1.14
N THR A 401 21.32 25.80 -0.26
CA THR A 401 20.26 24.77 -0.24
C THR A 401 19.49 24.78 -1.56
N GLY A 402 19.25 23.59 -2.14
CA GLY A 402 18.60 23.47 -3.45
C GLY A 402 19.54 23.64 -4.67
N ALA A 403 20.84 23.90 -4.46
CA ALA A 403 21.81 24.07 -5.57
C ALA A 403 22.01 22.81 -6.43
N GLY A 404 21.66 21.62 -5.94
CA GLY A 404 21.86 20.36 -6.65
C GLY A 404 22.94 19.43 -6.06
N LYS A 405 23.42 19.70 -4.85
CA LYS A 405 24.45 18.89 -4.17
C LYS A 405 24.03 17.42 -4.03
N SER A 406 22.86 17.16 -3.47
CA SER A 406 22.32 15.80 -3.33
C SER A 406 21.97 15.16 -4.68
N THR A 407 21.66 15.97 -5.69
CA THR A 407 21.42 15.46 -7.06
C THR A 407 22.68 14.84 -7.65
N LEU A 408 23.85 15.50 -7.51
CA LEU A 408 25.14 14.94 -7.97
C LEU A 408 25.42 13.57 -7.31
N VAL A 409 25.18 13.47 -6.01
CA VAL A 409 25.32 12.22 -5.25
C VAL A 409 24.38 11.14 -5.78
N ASN A 410 23.12 11.48 -5.98
CA ASN A 410 22.12 10.53 -6.52
C ASN A 410 22.47 10.03 -7.92
N LEU A 411 23.13 10.85 -8.74
CA LEU A 411 23.60 10.46 -10.07
C LEU A 411 24.81 9.50 -9.99
N ILE A 412 25.73 9.69 -9.05
CA ILE A 412 26.84 8.76 -8.82
C ILE A 412 26.32 7.39 -8.36
N MET A 413 25.33 7.37 -7.48
CA MET A 413 24.65 6.15 -7.03
C MET A 413 23.75 5.54 -8.12
N ARG A 414 23.57 6.22 -9.24
CA ARG A 414 22.65 5.83 -10.31
C ARG A 414 21.23 5.58 -9.80
N PHE A 415 20.77 6.38 -8.82
CA PHE A 415 19.37 6.39 -8.40
C PHE A 415 18.46 7.03 -9.47
N TYR A 416 19.06 7.81 -10.35
CA TYR A 416 18.44 8.41 -11.55
C TYR A 416 19.38 8.23 -12.73
N ASP A 417 18.82 7.97 -13.91
CA ASP A 417 19.58 7.91 -15.15
C ASP A 417 19.73 9.32 -15.76
N ILE A 418 20.88 9.59 -16.37
CA ILE A 418 21.19 10.88 -17.01
C ILE A 418 20.51 11.02 -18.38
N MET A 419 20.22 12.25 -18.80
CA MET A 419 19.61 12.54 -20.10
C MET A 419 20.64 12.52 -21.23
N LYS A 420 21.86 13.07 -20.98
CA LYS A 420 22.97 13.13 -21.93
C LYS A 420 24.29 13.00 -21.20
N GLY A 421 25.34 12.74 -21.97
CA GLY A 421 26.69 12.59 -21.45
C GLY A 421 26.96 11.21 -20.88
N ARG A 422 27.98 11.12 -20.04
CA ARG A 422 28.33 9.89 -19.32
C ARG A 422 28.92 10.19 -17.95
N ILE A 423 28.73 9.24 -17.02
CA ILE A 423 29.39 9.22 -15.72
C ILE A 423 30.21 7.95 -15.69
N THR A 424 31.50 8.06 -15.39
CA THR A 424 32.39 6.89 -15.33
C THR A 424 33.02 6.74 -13.96
N ILE A 425 33.25 5.49 -13.56
CA ILE A 425 34.08 5.11 -12.42
C ILE A 425 35.27 4.32 -12.96
N ASP A 426 36.50 4.83 -12.74
CA ASP A 426 37.74 4.27 -13.29
C ASP A 426 37.67 4.07 -14.83
N GLY A 427 37.01 5.01 -15.53
CA GLY A 427 36.83 4.99 -16.99
C GLY A 427 35.70 4.07 -17.50
N ILE A 428 34.99 3.37 -16.62
CA ILE A 428 33.86 2.50 -16.98
C ILE A 428 32.54 3.29 -16.76
N ASP A 429 31.69 3.36 -17.79
CA ASP A 429 30.38 3.99 -17.67
C ASP A 429 29.52 3.25 -16.65
N ILE A 430 28.94 3.97 -15.69
CA ILE A 430 28.10 3.38 -14.64
C ILE A 430 26.86 2.67 -15.20
N ARG A 431 26.45 2.95 -16.45
CA ARG A 431 25.34 2.27 -17.12
C ARG A 431 25.71 0.86 -17.59
N ASP A 432 26.99 0.59 -17.81
CA ASP A 432 27.51 -0.72 -18.21
C ASP A 432 27.76 -1.63 -16.99
N VAL A 433 27.81 -1.06 -15.79
CA VAL A 433 27.98 -1.76 -14.52
C VAL A 433 26.63 -2.17 -13.95
N SER A 434 26.53 -3.39 -13.40
CA SER A 434 25.32 -3.79 -12.68
C SER A 434 25.11 -2.90 -11.45
N ARG A 435 23.86 -2.51 -11.17
CA ARG A 435 23.54 -1.65 -10.02
C ARG A 435 23.99 -2.27 -8.70
N GLU A 436 23.84 -3.58 -8.55
CA GLU A 436 24.33 -4.30 -7.38
C GLU A 436 25.83 -4.12 -7.18
N SER A 437 26.61 -4.24 -8.23
CA SER A 437 28.05 -4.04 -8.17
C SER A 437 28.43 -2.59 -7.89
N LEU A 438 27.72 -1.64 -8.49
CA LEU A 438 27.90 -0.22 -8.23
C LEU A 438 27.64 0.12 -6.76
N HIS A 439 26.52 -0.34 -6.20
CA HIS A 439 26.14 -0.10 -4.81
C HIS A 439 27.05 -0.82 -3.80
N ASN A 440 27.67 -1.93 -4.18
CA ASN A 440 28.70 -2.58 -3.36
C ASN A 440 30.04 -1.83 -3.37
N THR A 441 30.32 -1.04 -4.43
CA THR A 441 31.54 -0.26 -4.58
C THR A 441 31.43 1.12 -3.94
N VAL A 442 30.23 1.71 -3.93
CA VAL A 442 29.95 3.05 -3.42
C VAL A 442 29.13 2.95 -2.14
N GLY A 443 29.70 3.33 -1.01
CA GLY A 443 28.98 3.42 0.27
C GLY A 443 28.44 4.82 0.51
N MET A 444 27.32 4.91 1.23
CA MET A 444 26.69 6.18 1.57
C MET A 444 26.32 6.28 3.04
N VAL A 445 26.66 7.41 3.66
CA VAL A 445 26.21 7.80 5.00
C VAL A 445 25.31 9.02 4.85
N LEU A 446 24.01 8.81 5.08
CA LEU A 446 22.98 9.84 4.96
C LEU A 446 22.95 10.76 6.18
N GLN A 447 22.46 11.98 5.99
CA GLN A 447 22.17 12.94 7.04
C GLN A 447 21.19 12.36 8.08
N ASP A 448 20.08 11.78 7.61
CA ASP A 448 19.09 11.12 8.46
C ASP A 448 19.45 9.64 8.63
N ALA A 449 20.03 9.32 9.79
CA ALA A 449 20.43 7.97 10.13
C ALA A 449 19.20 7.07 10.37
N TRP A 450 18.90 6.18 9.42
CA TRP A 450 17.79 5.25 9.56
C TRP A 450 18.18 3.99 10.34
N ILE A 451 17.37 3.67 11.36
CA ILE A 451 17.52 2.49 12.20
C ILE A 451 16.34 1.54 11.96
N PHE A 452 16.66 0.28 11.68
CA PHE A 452 15.66 -0.77 11.53
C PHE A 452 15.28 -1.35 12.89
N THR A 453 14.07 -1.88 13.00
CA THR A 453 13.67 -2.67 14.17
C THR A 453 14.52 -3.93 14.24
N GLY A 454 15.20 -4.15 15.36
CA GLY A 454 16.13 -5.26 15.57
C GLY A 454 17.21 -4.89 16.58
N THR A 455 18.19 -5.78 16.80
CA THR A 455 19.28 -5.50 17.73
C THR A 455 20.25 -4.45 17.15
N ILE A 456 21.05 -3.83 17.98
CA ILE A 456 22.14 -2.96 17.53
C ILE A 456 23.11 -3.75 16.65
N ALA A 457 23.39 -5.01 17.01
CA ALA A 457 24.24 -5.89 16.21
C ALA A 457 23.65 -6.12 14.81
N ASP A 458 22.34 -6.39 14.68
CA ASP A 458 21.67 -6.55 13.39
C ASP A 458 21.77 -5.26 12.56
N ASN A 459 21.59 -4.11 13.22
CA ASN A 459 21.68 -2.81 12.57
C ASN A 459 23.07 -2.51 12.03
N ILE A 460 24.12 -2.83 12.74
CA ILE A 460 25.51 -2.69 12.25
C ILE A 460 25.78 -3.74 11.17
N GLY A 461 25.33 -4.99 11.39
CA GLY A 461 25.49 -6.12 10.49
C GLY A 461 24.86 -5.91 9.10
N TYR A 462 23.96 -4.93 8.96
CA TYR A 462 23.37 -4.57 7.66
C TYR A 462 24.42 -4.17 6.60
N GLY A 463 25.60 -3.70 7.02
CA GLY A 463 26.70 -3.35 6.12
C GLY A 463 27.36 -4.54 5.41
N LYS A 464 27.24 -5.75 5.97
CA LYS A 464 27.85 -6.97 5.39
C LYS A 464 27.02 -8.20 5.75
N PRO A 465 26.44 -8.92 4.76
CA PRO A 465 25.75 -10.17 5.02
C PRO A 465 26.65 -11.18 5.76
N ASN A 466 26.10 -11.85 6.78
CA ASN A 466 26.79 -12.85 7.59
C ASN A 466 28.04 -12.34 8.36
N ALA A 467 28.06 -11.05 8.72
CA ALA A 467 29.12 -10.50 9.56
C ALA A 467 29.16 -11.20 10.93
N THR A 468 30.37 -11.54 11.37
CA THR A 468 30.56 -12.14 12.68
C THR A 468 30.41 -11.10 13.80
N ARG A 469 30.08 -11.56 15.01
CA ARG A 469 30.02 -10.68 16.18
C ARG A 469 31.32 -9.92 16.43
N GLN A 470 32.46 -10.57 16.18
CA GLN A 470 33.77 -9.95 16.34
C GLN A 470 33.99 -8.81 15.34
N GLU A 471 33.60 -9.00 14.08
CA GLU A 471 33.65 -7.92 13.07
C GLU A 471 32.75 -6.74 13.45
N ILE A 472 31.53 -7.01 13.90
CA ILE A 472 30.60 -5.98 14.36
C ILE A 472 31.16 -5.17 15.53
N GLU A 473 31.72 -5.83 16.55
CA GLU A 473 32.32 -5.15 17.70
C GLU A 473 33.60 -4.39 17.30
N TYR A 474 34.36 -4.89 16.35
CA TYR A 474 35.56 -4.22 15.83
C TYR A 474 35.19 -2.91 15.12
N VAL A 475 34.25 -2.95 14.19
CA VAL A 475 33.83 -1.72 13.47
C VAL A 475 33.11 -0.73 14.37
N ALA A 476 32.37 -1.20 15.36
CA ALA A 476 31.75 -0.34 16.36
C ALA A 476 32.78 0.45 17.18
N LYS A 477 33.94 -0.15 17.49
CA LYS A 477 35.08 0.55 18.13
C LYS A 477 35.67 1.61 17.20
N LEU A 478 35.86 1.28 15.91
CA LEU A 478 36.35 2.24 14.91
C LEU A 478 35.39 3.42 14.74
N ALA A 479 34.09 3.14 14.77
CA ALA A 479 33.02 4.15 14.69
C ALA A 479 32.77 4.89 16.02
N MET A 480 33.56 4.68 17.08
CA MET A 480 33.35 5.26 18.43
C MET A 480 31.98 4.90 19.05
N ALA A 481 31.32 3.86 18.57
CA ALA A 481 30.01 3.42 19.04
C ALA A 481 30.08 2.44 20.23
N ASP A 482 31.16 1.67 20.36
CA ASP A 482 31.29 0.59 21.35
C ASP A 482 31.04 1.06 22.80
N TYR A 483 31.50 2.27 23.14
CA TYR A 483 31.35 2.79 24.50
C TYR A 483 29.86 2.96 24.88
N PHE A 484 29.09 3.68 24.09
CA PHE A 484 27.67 3.89 24.42
C PHE A 484 26.87 2.58 24.32
N ILE A 485 27.19 1.71 23.35
CA ILE A 485 26.51 0.42 23.20
C ILE A 485 26.66 -0.41 24.48
N ARG A 486 27.88 -0.48 25.06
CA ARG A 486 28.13 -1.22 26.30
C ARG A 486 27.50 -0.60 27.55
N THR A 487 27.10 0.66 27.52
CA THR A 487 26.33 1.30 28.61
C THR A 487 24.85 0.91 28.62
N LEU A 488 24.34 0.37 27.52
CA LEU A 488 22.96 -0.11 27.44
C LEU A 488 22.79 -1.46 28.17
N PRO A 489 21.62 -1.74 28.76
CA PRO A 489 21.40 -2.93 29.59
C PRO A 489 21.76 -4.25 28.91
N ASN A 490 21.48 -4.37 27.59
CA ASN A 490 21.73 -5.56 26.80
C ASN A 490 22.90 -5.37 25.81
N GLY A 491 23.64 -4.26 25.90
CA GLY A 491 24.75 -3.97 25.01
C GLY A 491 24.35 -4.06 23.52
N TYR A 492 25.11 -4.81 22.73
CA TYR A 492 24.83 -5.01 21.31
C TYR A 492 23.53 -5.76 21.00
N ASP A 493 22.97 -6.49 21.97
CA ASP A 493 21.72 -7.23 21.83
C ASP A 493 20.50 -6.39 22.26
N THR A 494 20.71 -5.10 22.52
CA THR A 494 19.63 -4.14 22.77
C THR A 494 18.77 -4.01 21.52
N VAL A 495 17.47 -4.28 21.65
CA VAL A 495 16.49 -4.18 20.56
C VAL A 495 16.05 -2.74 20.41
N LEU A 496 16.23 -2.21 19.21
CA LEU A 496 15.82 -0.85 18.85
C LEU A 496 14.46 -0.86 18.15
N LYS A 497 13.67 0.19 18.39
CA LYS A 497 12.42 0.43 17.66
C LYS A 497 12.72 1.05 16.29
N GLN A 498 11.72 1.00 15.43
CA GLN A 498 11.78 1.64 14.11
C GLN A 498 12.11 3.14 14.24
N GLY A 499 13.08 3.61 13.44
CA GLY A 499 13.58 4.99 13.49
C GLY A 499 14.63 5.23 14.58
N GLY A 500 14.77 4.35 15.58
CA GLY A 500 15.76 4.47 16.65
C GLY A 500 15.47 5.59 17.63
N ASP A 501 14.17 5.85 17.93
CA ASP A 501 13.75 6.92 18.86
C ASP A 501 14.31 6.74 20.28
N ASP A 502 14.76 5.53 20.62
CA ASP A 502 15.41 5.19 21.88
C ASP A 502 16.87 5.69 21.96
N LEU A 503 17.43 6.21 20.86
CA LEU A 503 18.81 6.68 20.74
C LEU A 503 18.86 8.18 20.40
N SER A 504 19.92 8.86 20.85
CA SER A 504 20.19 10.22 20.39
C SER A 504 20.55 10.23 18.89
N GLN A 505 20.40 11.38 18.24
CA GLN A 505 20.74 11.52 16.81
C GLN A 505 22.20 11.16 16.52
N GLY A 506 23.14 11.59 17.41
CA GLY A 506 24.54 11.24 17.26
C GLY A 506 24.82 9.74 17.43
N GLN A 507 24.14 9.06 18.37
CA GLN A 507 24.26 7.61 18.54
C GLN A 507 23.75 6.85 17.30
N ARG A 508 22.62 7.27 16.71
CA ARG A 508 22.14 6.71 15.45
C ARG A 508 23.16 6.90 14.33
N GLN A 509 23.79 8.07 14.26
CA GLN A 509 24.80 8.36 13.25
C GLN A 509 26.06 7.47 13.42
N LEU A 510 26.52 7.25 14.67
CA LEU A 510 27.64 6.33 14.94
C LEU A 510 27.34 4.88 14.50
N ILE A 511 26.10 4.41 14.67
CA ILE A 511 25.68 3.08 14.14
C ILE A 511 25.74 3.06 12.61
N THR A 512 25.28 4.13 11.94
CA THR A 512 25.33 4.22 10.48
C THR A 512 26.76 4.30 9.94
N ILE A 513 27.65 4.99 10.65
CA ILE A 513 29.08 5.00 10.35
C ILE A 513 29.68 3.60 10.54
N ALA A 514 29.29 2.86 11.59
CA ALA A 514 29.72 1.48 11.80
C ALA A 514 29.29 0.55 10.64
N ARG A 515 28.07 0.74 10.08
CA ARG A 515 27.64 0.05 8.84
C ARG A 515 28.59 0.31 7.69
N ALA A 516 28.97 1.58 7.49
CA ALA A 516 29.88 1.96 6.40
C ALA A 516 31.28 1.40 6.59
N PHE A 517 31.80 1.30 7.83
CA PHE A 517 33.05 0.62 8.11
C PHE A 517 32.98 -0.88 7.79
N LEU A 518 31.84 -1.51 8.11
CA LEU A 518 31.65 -2.94 7.87
C LEU A 518 31.51 -3.26 6.38
N ALA A 519 30.88 -2.39 5.61
CA ALA A 519 30.74 -2.49 4.16
C ALA A 519 32.07 -2.26 3.42
N ASP A 520 32.98 -1.47 4.00
CA ASP A 520 34.33 -1.10 3.47
C ASP A 520 34.35 -0.74 1.97
N PRO A 521 33.54 0.24 1.52
CA PRO A 521 33.44 0.62 0.12
C PRO A 521 34.70 1.37 -0.36
N ASN A 522 35.00 1.31 -1.67
CA ASN A 522 36.11 2.05 -2.28
C ASN A 522 35.80 3.54 -2.43
N ILE A 523 34.56 3.86 -2.72
CA ILE A 523 34.04 5.24 -2.84
C ILE A 523 33.06 5.46 -1.70
N LEU A 524 33.21 6.58 -0.99
CA LEU A 524 32.35 6.91 0.13
C LEU A 524 31.67 8.27 -0.10
N ILE A 525 30.36 8.28 0.08
CA ILE A 525 29.56 9.51 0.03
C ILE A 525 29.06 9.82 1.43
N LEU A 526 29.31 11.04 1.89
CA LEU A 526 28.88 11.52 3.20
C LEU A 526 28.01 12.75 3.04
N ASP A 527 26.80 12.72 3.61
CA ASP A 527 25.97 13.92 3.78
C ASP A 527 26.12 14.43 5.22
N GLU A 528 26.91 15.52 5.38
CA GLU A 528 27.40 16.00 6.68
C GLU A 528 26.41 16.95 7.34
N ALA A 529 25.21 16.53 7.73
CA ALA A 529 24.37 17.36 8.61
C ALA A 529 24.33 16.78 10.02
N THR A 530 25.11 17.35 10.92
CA THR A 530 25.08 17.06 12.35
C THR A 530 24.32 18.15 13.13
N ALA A 531 23.28 18.73 12.53
CA ALA A 531 22.38 19.64 13.24
C ALA A 531 21.72 18.88 14.40
N ASN A 532 21.72 19.49 15.60
CA ASN A 532 21.10 18.96 16.83
C ASN A 532 21.81 17.76 17.52
N VAL A 533 23.11 17.60 17.34
CA VAL A 533 23.93 16.65 18.13
C VAL A 533 24.61 17.39 19.27
N ASP A 534 24.65 16.79 20.46
CA ASP A 534 25.41 17.34 21.59
C ASP A 534 26.90 17.42 21.30
N THR A 535 27.59 18.40 21.84
CA THR A 535 29.01 18.70 21.53
C THR A 535 29.97 17.53 21.76
N ARG A 536 29.69 16.67 22.76
CA ARG A 536 30.54 15.52 23.03
C ARG A 536 30.42 14.44 21.95
N THR A 537 29.18 14.04 21.66
CA THR A 537 28.91 13.05 20.62
C THR A 537 29.31 13.57 19.24
N GLU A 538 29.19 14.88 19.00
CA GLU A 538 29.68 15.51 17.78
C GLU A 538 31.17 15.28 17.53
N VAL A 539 32.02 15.41 18.58
CA VAL A 539 33.46 15.13 18.47
C VAL A 539 33.72 13.65 18.17
N GLU A 540 32.93 12.74 18.75
CA GLU A 540 33.02 11.30 18.49
C GLU A 540 32.62 10.98 17.03
N VAL A 541 31.52 11.52 16.54
CA VAL A 541 31.07 11.40 15.14
C VAL A 541 32.13 11.92 14.18
N GLN A 542 32.72 13.11 14.45
CA GLN A 542 33.75 13.70 13.60
C GLN A 542 35.03 12.84 13.54
N LYS A 543 35.44 12.28 14.69
CA LYS A 543 36.60 11.36 14.73
C LYS A 543 36.33 10.08 13.93
N ALA A 544 35.13 9.50 14.10
CA ALA A 544 34.71 8.31 13.36
C ALA A 544 34.70 8.59 11.85
N MET A 545 34.12 9.72 11.43
CA MET A 545 34.10 10.15 10.01
C MET A 545 35.52 10.35 9.47
N ASN A 546 36.38 11.07 10.15
CA ASN A 546 37.76 11.29 9.72
C ASN A 546 38.55 9.98 9.60
N THR A 547 38.22 8.98 10.42
CA THR A 547 38.83 7.65 10.32
C THR A 547 38.28 6.88 9.11
N LEU A 548 36.97 7.01 8.85
CA LEU A 548 36.30 6.34 7.74
C LEU A 548 36.76 6.88 6.37
N LEU A 549 37.07 8.17 6.27
CA LEU A 549 37.50 8.84 5.03
C LEU A 549 38.91 8.43 4.54
N LYS A 550 39.78 7.94 5.43
CA LYS A 550 41.19 7.65 5.10
C LYS A 550 41.32 6.55 4.07
N GLY A 551 42.12 6.81 3.01
CA GLY A 551 42.55 5.83 2.02
C GLY A 551 41.46 5.38 1.03
N ARG A 552 40.45 6.21 0.81
CA ARG A 552 39.37 5.97 -0.19
C ARG A 552 38.95 7.26 -0.85
N THR A 553 38.35 7.18 -2.03
CA THR A 553 37.72 8.33 -2.67
C THR A 553 36.50 8.73 -1.87
N SER A 554 36.44 10.00 -1.46
CA SER A 554 35.38 10.47 -0.57
C SER A 554 34.72 11.73 -1.11
N ILE A 555 33.40 11.71 -1.18
CA ILE A 555 32.58 12.86 -1.60
C ILE A 555 31.78 13.29 -0.39
N VAL A 556 31.99 14.54 0.05
CA VAL A 556 31.34 15.06 1.26
C VAL A 556 30.48 16.26 0.91
N ILE A 557 29.18 16.20 1.19
CA ILE A 557 28.33 17.41 1.15
C ILE A 557 28.64 18.19 2.44
N ALA A 558 29.47 19.23 2.29
CA ALA A 558 30.05 19.91 3.43
C ALA A 558 29.16 21.06 3.89
N HIS A 559 28.78 21.01 5.17
CA HIS A 559 28.10 22.08 5.90
C HIS A 559 28.99 22.68 7.02
N ARG A 560 30.25 22.20 7.16
CA ARG A 560 31.20 22.66 8.17
C ARG A 560 32.47 23.20 7.56
N LEU A 561 32.93 24.30 8.15
CA LEU A 561 34.19 24.93 7.73
C LEU A 561 35.40 24.02 7.87
N SER A 562 35.44 23.14 8.88
CA SER A 562 36.53 22.18 9.09
C SER A 562 36.62 21.17 7.94
N THR A 563 35.50 20.66 7.48
CA THR A 563 35.42 19.72 6.36
C THR A 563 35.83 20.39 5.06
N ILE A 564 35.34 21.61 4.83
CA ILE A 564 35.69 22.41 3.63
C ILE A 564 37.19 22.68 3.57
N LYS A 565 37.84 23.02 4.69
CA LYS A 565 39.29 23.31 4.74
C LYS A 565 40.17 22.09 4.54
N ASN A 566 39.71 20.91 4.97
CA ASN A 566 40.48 19.67 4.93
C ASN A 566 40.27 18.90 3.62
N ALA A 567 39.38 19.34 2.75
CA ALA A 567 39.15 18.72 1.45
C ALA A 567 40.32 18.97 0.49
N ASP A 568 40.73 17.94 -0.23
CA ASP A 568 41.74 18.03 -1.27
C ASP A 568 41.26 18.88 -2.47
N PHE A 569 39.95 18.81 -2.74
CA PHE A 569 39.32 19.49 -3.85
C PHE A 569 37.88 19.91 -3.50
N LEU A 570 37.45 21.05 -4.02
CA LEU A 570 36.15 21.63 -3.79
C LEU A 570 35.37 21.78 -5.10
N LEU A 571 34.10 21.43 -5.04
CA LEU A 571 33.11 21.69 -6.09
C LEU A 571 32.07 22.69 -5.57
N VAL A 572 31.98 23.85 -6.18
CA VAL A 572 31.01 24.89 -5.85
C VAL A 572 29.83 24.76 -6.80
N VAL A 573 28.68 24.40 -6.24
CA VAL A 573 27.45 24.15 -7.00
C VAL A 573 26.45 25.28 -6.77
N GLU A 574 25.93 25.83 -7.85
CA GLU A 574 24.88 26.85 -7.80
C GLU A 574 23.89 26.65 -8.94
N ASN A 575 22.59 26.63 -8.64
CA ASN A 575 21.51 26.48 -9.63
C ASN A 575 21.73 25.32 -10.63
N GLY A 576 22.17 24.16 -10.13
CA GLY A 576 22.42 22.99 -10.96
C GLY A 576 23.67 23.05 -11.84
N THR A 577 24.57 24.02 -11.65
CA THR A 577 25.83 24.16 -12.42
C THR A 577 27.03 24.17 -11.49
N ILE A 578 28.19 23.74 -11.98
CA ILE A 578 29.49 23.89 -11.28
C ILE A 578 30.05 25.26 -11.63
N VAL A 579 29.99 26.20 -10.68
CA VAL A 579 30.45 27.58 -10.90
C VAL A 579 31.95 27.72 -10.66
N GLU A 580 32.48 26.96 -9.69
CA GLU A 580 33.92 26.97 -9.39
C GLU A 580 34.39 25.59 -8.97
N GLN A 581 35.64 25.26 -9.24
CA GLN A 581 36.30 24.04 -8.76
C GLN A 581 37.79 24.32 -8.55
N GLY A 582 38.39 23.68 -7.52
CA GLY A 582 39.79 23.83 -7.15
C GLY A 582 40.05 23.58 -5.67
N THR A 583 41.27 23.85 -5.22
CA THR A 583 41.64 23.76 -3.81
C THR A 583 41.10 24.96 -3.00
N HIS A 584 40.98 24.81 -1.69
CA HIS A 584 40.56 25.87 -0.78
C HIS A 584 41.39 27.16 -0.99
N GLN A 585 42.73 27.03 -1.12
CA GLN A 585 43.60 28.17 -1.25
C GLN A 585 43.41 28.90 -2.60
N GLU A 586 43.29 28.15 -3.70
CA GLU A 586 43.07 28.71 -5.03
C GLU A 586 41.75 29.47 -5.11
N LEU A 587 40.67 28.87 -4.58
CA LEU A 587 39.33 29.47 -4.64
C LEU A 587 39.21 30.72 -3.77
N ILE A 588 39.84 30.75 -2.59
CA ILE A 588 39.91 31.97 -1.76
C ILE A 588 40.66 33.09 -2.47
N GLN A 589 41.79 32.76 -3.16
CA GLN A 589 42.60 33.74 -3.91
C GLN A 589 41.86 34.30 -5.14
N ARG A 590 41.03 33.48 -5.80
CA ARG A 590 40.20 33.92 -6.94
C ARG A 590 39.16 34.97 -6.54
N GLY A 591 38.70 34.96 -5.28
CA GLY A 591 37.75 35.95 -4.74
C GLY A 591 36.34 35.84 -5.33
N GLY A 592 35.96 34.68 -5.85
CA GLY A 592 34.67 34.39 -6.47
C GLY A 592 33.58 33.93 -5.51
N HIS A 593 32.60 33.18 -6.06
CA HIS A 593 31.45 32.65 -5.31
C HIS A 593 31.84 31.84 -4.07
N TYR A 594 32.91 31.03 -4.16
CA TYR A 594 33.42 30.27 -3.02
C TYR A 594 33.81 31.14 -1.83
N LYS A 595 34.50 32.27 -2.08
CA LYS A 595 34.93 33.17 -1.02
C LYS A 595 33.74 33.76 -0.28
N GLU A 596 32.72 34.19 -0.99
CA GLU A 596 31.48 34.70 -0.40
C GLU A 596 30.76 33.65 0.45
N LEU A 597 30.62 32.43 -0.08
CA LEU A 597 30.05 31.30 0.67
C LEU A 597 30.87 31.00 1.93
N TYR A 598 32.20 30.99 1.82
CA TYR A 598 33.09 30.72 2.95
C TYR A 598 33.00 31.80 4.04
N GLU A 599 32.92 33.08 3.66
CA GLU A 599 32.74 34.19 4.60
C GLU A 599 31.37 34.11 5.30
N ASN A 600 30.31 33.75 4.59
CA ASN A 600 28.99 33.52 5.17
C ASN A 600 28.97 32.35 6.17
N TYR A 601 29.59 31.22 5.83
CA TYR A 601 29.75 30.10 6.75
C TYR A 601 30.60 30.48 8.00
N ALA A 602 31.64 31.31 7.82
CA ALA A 602 32.48 31.78 8.92
C ALA A 602 31.74 32.78 9.84
N ALA A 603 30.79 33.53 9.31
CA ALA A 603 29.93 34.44 10.08
C ALA A 603 28.76 33.71 10.77
N GLY A 604 28.62 32.39 10.63
CA GLY A 604 27.53 31.61 11.20
C GLY A 604 26.18 31.83 10.51
N MET A 605 26.16 32.41 9.33
CA MET A 605 24.96 32.54 8.51
C MET A 605 24.73 31.21 7.77
N THR A 606 23.56 30.61 7.98
CA THR A 606 23.07 29.49 7.17
C THR A 606 22.75 30.01 5.75
N VAL A 607 23.43 29.52 4.74
CA VAL A 607 23.21 29.84 3.32
C VAL A 607 22.28 28.83 2.69
#